data_a9bd4b7810d481066248b2d6c4ed3ff4
#
_entry.id   a9bd4b7810d481066248b2d6c4ed3ff4
#
_cell.length_a   1.000
_cell.length_b   1.000
_cell.length_c   1.000
_cell.angle_alpha   90.00
_cell.angle_beta   90.00
_cell.angle_gamma   90.00
#
_symmetry.space_group_name_H-M   'P 1'
#
loop_
_entity.id
_entity.type
_entity.pdbx_description
1 polymer ?
#
loop_
_entity_poly.entity_id
_entity_poly.type
_entity_poly.pdbx_seq_one_letter_code
_entity_poly.pdbx_strand_id
1 'polypeptide(L)'
;MKRTPLLRLGTGAAVLVLLAAGGCTKKSTDTTGSSSTRTPDQVKIALVPGGAHPYFQPWKTTAATAKTEFKLGDVTFDETSGWDQTKQNDVLKSLAAQGYNAFGVFGVSPENINSTFEDLKRQGFAVASLASCPAGSTDKADFCLSTDVEQAAYKAAKAAIDAIGGQGNLVHLTGNKVDSNTQRRIAGVQKAVDETGGKVKVIQVVTDIDTDLQTAQKAVADLLAAKGKQINAIVNTAYNPAVASAEGVQQSKLPIKVIAIDDDKTILDGIKNGSVAGTVLQNPVGQALVGSYALMKLSGGCTMKQPGVVVDSGSFVVTKANVAGYEADRTAKTDELRKAFDSQYLSCS
;
A
#
# COMPACT_ATOMS: atom_id res chain seq x y z
N MET A 1 43.77 64.11 -2.95
CA MET A 1 44.18 64.91 -4.14
C MET A 1 43.16 64.61 -5.22
N LYS A 2 42.27 65.54 -5.51
CA LYS A 2 42.16 66.36 -6.73
C LYS A 2 41.94 65.46 -7.96
N ARG A 3 40.95 65.55 -8.82
CA ARG A 3 40.00 66.61 -9.22
C ARG A 3 39.00 65.97 -10.22
N THR A 4 37.70 66.32 -10.12
CA THR A 4 36.77 66.46 -11.25
C THR A 4 37.19 67.63 -12.16
N PRO A 5 36.52 68.00 -13.31
CA PRO A 5 35.24 67.59 -13.94
C PRO A 5 35.27 67.63 -15.50
N LEU A 6 34.13 67.41 -16.21
CA LEU A 6 33.44 68.32 -17.18
C LEU A 6 32.63 67.52 -18.23
N LEU A 7 31.43 67.58 -18.19
CA LEU A 7 30.33 68.22 -18.93
C LEU A 7 30.58 68.55 -20.39
N ARG A 8 29.82 68.00 -21.33
CA ARG A 8 29.28 68.72 -22.50
C ARG A 8 27.97 68.12 -23.03
N LEU A 9 27.02 69.06 -23.17
CA LEU A 9 25.75 68.95 -23.85
C LEU A 9 25.90 68.72 -25.36
N GLY A 10 24.88 68.06 -25.93
CA GLY A 10 24.65 68.06 -27.36
C GLY A 10 23.18 67.67 -27.65
N THR A 11 22.49 68.67 -28.12
CA THR A 11 21.07 68.82 -28.48
C THR A 11 20.63 67.97 -29.67
N GLY A 12 19.37 67.43 -29.57
CA GLY A 12 18.38 67.63 -30.60
C GLY A 12 18.04 66.50 -31.59
N ALA A 13 16.87 65.92 -31.47
CA ALA A 13 15.89 65.87 -32.57
C ALA A 13 14.62 65.09 -32.11
N ALA A 14 13.53 65.77 -32.16
CA ALA A 14 12.18 65.17 -31.95
C ALA A 14 11.76 64.45 -33.22
N VAL A 15 11.21 63.19 -33.01
CA VAL A 15 10.37 62.57 -34.02
C VAL A 15 9.11 62.08 -33.32
N LEU A 16 7.99 62.66 -33.64
CA LEU A 16 6.66 62.18 -33.39
C LEU A 16 6.41 60.90 -34.17
N VAL A 17 5.94 59.86 -33.47
CA VAL A 17 5.21 58.74 -34.12
C VAL A 17 4.06 58.31 -33.26
N LEU A 18 2.94 58.41 -33.84
CA LEU A 18 1.58 57.96 -33.60
C LEU A 18 1.29 56.90 -32.53
N LEU A 19 0.28 57.22 -31.73
CA LEU A 19 -0.53 56.34 -30.91
C LEU A 19 -1.18 55.22 -31.74
N ALA A 20 -0.91 53.98 -31.38
CA ALA A 20 -1.81 52.87 -31.65
C ALA A 20 -2.31 52.35 -30.30
N ALA A 21 -3.58 52.63 -30.02
CA ALA A 21 -4.29 52.08 -28.87
C ALA A 21 -4.50 50.59 -29.08
N GLY A 22 -3.63 49.78 -28.47
CA GLY A 22 -3.83 48.35 -28.32
C GLY A 22 -4.48 48.08 -26.96
N GLY A 23 -5.75 47.72 -26.95
CA GLY A 23 -6.50 47.39 -25.74
C GLY A 23 -5.85 46.24 -24.96
N CYS A 24 -5.42 46.52 -23.73
CA CYS A 24 -5.16 45.51 -22.72
C CYS A 24 -6.48 44.88 -22.32
N THR A 25 -6.89 43.79 -22.95
CA THR A 25 -7.87 42.90 -22.35
C THR A 25 -7.24 42.31 -21.09
N LYS A 26 -7.68 42.76 -19.95
CA LYS A 26 -7.46 42.15 -18.64
C LYS A 26 -7.99 40.70 -18.76
N LYS A 27 -7.09 39.74 -18.91
CA LYS A 27 -7.40 38.34 -18.73
C LYS A 27 -7.69 38.19 -17.25
N SER A 28 -8.96 38.12 -16.90
CA SER A 28 -9.40 37.70 -15.58
C SER A 28 -8.82 36.32 -15.35
N THR A 29 -7.88 36.20 -14.44
CA THR A 29 -7.47 34.95 -13.84
C THR A 29 -8.60 34.52 -12.90
N ASP A 30 -9.62 33.92 -13.46
CA ASP A 30 -10.48 33.04 -12.71
C ASP A 30 -9.62 31.81 -12.35
N THR A 31 -9.10 31.82 -11.13
CA THR A 31 -8.46 30.66 -10.49
C THR A 31 -9.57 29.75 -9.97
N THR A 32 -10.44 29.31 -10.83
CA THR A 32 -11.16 28.05 -10.62
C THR A 32 -10.22 26.97 -11.08
N GLY A 33 -9.75 26.13 -10.14
CA GLY A 33 -8.93 24.98 -10.44
C GLY A 33 -9.61 24.06 -11.45
N SER A 34 -9.37 24.31 -12.72
CA SER A 34 -9.74 23.41 -13.80
C SER A 34 -8.84 22.20 -13.65
N SER A 35 -9.37 21.12 -13.07
CA SER A 35 -8.73 19.82 -13.19
C SER A 35 -8.66 19.50 -14.69
N SER A 36 -7.47 19.68 -15.26
CA SER A 36 -7.25 19.34 -16.67
C SER A 36 -7.45 17.85 -16.83
N THR A 37 -8.52 17.47 -17.50
CA THR A 37 -8.80 16.09 -17.90
C THR A 37 -7.63 15.57 -18.72
N ARG A 38 -6.99 14.47 -18.28
CA ARG A 38 -5.84 13.86 -18.93
C ARG A 38 -6.27 12.63 -19.72
N THR A 39 -5.72 12.47 -20.93
CA THR A 39 -5.81 11.20 -21.66
C THR A 39 -4.87 10.17 -21.01
N PRO A 40 -5.11 8.87 -21.15
CA PRO A 40 -4.29 7.83 -20.51
C PRO A 40 -2.78 7.98 -20.76
N ASP A 41 -2.36 8.34 -21.97
CA ASP A 41 -0.97 8.55 -22.36
C ASP A 41 -0.32 9.79 -21.69
N GLN A 42 -1.12 10.68 -21.13
CA GLN A 42 -0.68 11.83 -20.34
C GLN A 42 -0.60 11.52 -18.83
N VAL A 43 -1.16 10.39 -18.41
CA VAL A 43 -1.12 9.98 -17.00
C VAL A 43 0.17 9.24 -16.71
N LYS A 44 0.93 9.76 -15.73
CA LYS A 44 2.13 9.13 -15.21
C LYS A 44 1.93 8.81 -13.74
N ILE A 45 1.98 7.54 -13.40
CA ILE A 45 1.67 7.04 -12.05
C ILE A 45 2.95 6.69 -11.30
N ALA A 46 3.06 7.14 -10.06
CA ALA A 46 4.08 6.69 -9.13
C ALA A 46 3.48 5.74 -8.09
N LEU A 47 3.99 4.52 -8.01
CA LEU A 47 3.69 3.55 -6.95
C LEU A 47 4.81 3.62 -5.91
N VAL A 48 4.50 4.12 -4.72
CA VAL A 48 5.50 4.40 -3.68
C VAL A 48 5.15 3.66 -2.40
N PRO A 49 5.78 2.50 -2.13
CA PRO A 49 5.70 1.83 -0.84
C PRO A 49 6.47 2.60 0.23
N GLY A 50 6.35 2.16 1.49
CA GLY A 50 7.08 2.76 2.61
C GLY A 50 8.58 2.52 2.59
N GLY A 51 9.02 1.49 1.87
CA GLY A 51 10.42 1.06 1.74
C GLY A 51 10.49 -0.31 1.09
N ALA A 52 11.70 -0.84 0.94
CA ALA A 52 11.92 -2.17 0.40
C ALA A 52 11.31 -3.24 1.31
N HIS A 53 10.42 -4.05 0.76
CA HIS A 53 9.80 -5.18 1.45
C HIS A 53 9.25 -6.19 0.44
N PRO A 54 9.34 -7.52 0.69
CA PRO A 54 8.88 -8.55 -0.24
C PRO A 54 7.41 -8.41 -0.66
N TYR A 55 6.54 -7.98 0.25
CA TYR A 55 5.12 -7.73 -0.01
C TYR A 55 4.87 -6.79 -1.19
N PHE A 56 5.75 -5.82 -1.44
CA PHE A 56 5.59 -4.82 -2.50
C PHE A 56 6.26 -5.20 -3.83
N GLN A 57 7.00 -6.31 -3.90
CA GLN A 57 7.62 -6.73 -5.17
C GLN A 57 6.59 -6.98 -6.29
N PRO A 58 5.37 -7.49 -6.02
CA PRO A 58 4.31 -7.53 -7.02
C PRO A 58 3.91 -6.16 -7.59
N TRP A 59 4.03 -5.05 -6.84
CA TRP A 59 3.77 -3.72 -7.37
C TRP A 59 4.75 -3.33 -8.48
N LYS A 60 6.02 -3.70 -8.33
CA LYS A 60 7.07 -3.44 -9.32
C LYS A 60 6.79 -4.12 -10.65
N THR A 61 6.41 -5.39 -10.61
CA THR A 61 6.05 -6.13 -11.83
C THR A 61 4.72 -5.65 -12.43
N THR A 62 3.75 -5.34 -11.58
CA THR A 62 2.43 -4.85 -11.98
C THR A 62 2.50 -3.45 -12.58
N ALA A 63 3.49 -2.62 -12.22
CA ALA A 63 3.70 -1.29 -12.82
C ALA A 63 3.83 -1.37 -14.36
N ALA A 64 4.64 -2.32 -14.86
CA ALA A 64 4.81 -2.52 -16.30
C ALA A 64 3.50 -3.03 -16.97
N THR A 65 2.77 -3.91 -16.29
CA THR A 65 1.47 -4.42 -16.74
C THR A 65 0.46 -3.27 -16.83
N ALA A 66 0.33 -2.46 -15.79
CA ALA A 66 -0.58 -1.32 -15.75
C ALA A 66 -0.27 -0.31 -16.86
N LYS A 67 1.02 0.01 -17.07
CA LYS A 67 1.45 0.90 -18.15
C LYS A 67 0.98 0.42 -19.51
N THR A 68 1.15 -0.86 -19.78
CA THR A 68 0.82 -1.46 -21.09
C THR A 68 -0.70 -1.62 -21.27
N GLU A 69 -1.38 -2.19 -20.27
CA GLU A 69 -2.81 -2.50 -20.32
C GLU A 69 -3.65 -1.24 -20.43
N PHE A 70 -3.32 -0.21 -19.66
CA PHE A 70 -4.09 1.03 -19.63
C PHE A 70 -3.52 2.12 -20.54
N LYS A 71 -2.46 1.83 -21.32
CA LYS A 71 -1.81 2.76 -22.25
C LYS A 71 -1.34 4.05 -21.56
N LEU A 72 -0.78 3.92 -20.36
CA LEU A 72 -0.33 5.05 -19.57
C LEU A 72 0.99 5.64 -20.09
N GLY A 73 1.19 6.93 -19.90
CA GLY A 73 2.44 7.61 -20.27
C GLY A 73 3.64 7.03 -19.56
N ASP A 74 3.51 6.77 -18.25
CA ASP A 74 4.49 6.02 -17.49
C ASP A 74 3.91 5.44 -16.19
N VAL A 75 4.55 4.39 -15.66
CA VAL A 75 4.29 3.89 -14.29
C VAL A 75 5.64 3.53 -13.67
N THR A 76 5.99 4.20 -12.59
CA THR A 76 7.21 3.90 -11.83
C THR A 76 6.90 3.25 -10.50
N PHE A 77 7.85 2.49 -9.98
CA PHE A 77 7.86 1.95 -8.63
C PHE A 77 9.10 2.46 -7.91
N ASP A 78 8.92 3.14 -6.77
CA ASP A 78 10.02 3.72 -6.00
C ASP A 78 9.92 3.33 -4.52
N GLU A 79 10.82 2.46 -4.07
CA GLU A 79 10.92 1.96 -2.69
C GLU A 79 12.09 2.59 -1.90
N THR A 80 12.59 3.76 -2.34
CA THR A 80 13.82 4.36 -1.80
C THR A 80 13.63 5.14 -0.50
N SER A 81 12.39 5.32 -0.02
CA SER A 81 12.09 6.06 1.21
C SER A 81 12.61 5.40 2.50
N GLY A 82 12.91 4.09 2.47
CA GLY A 82 13.58 3.39 3.56
C GLY A 82 12.81 3.42 4.90
N TRP A 83 11.48 3.37 4.87
CA TRP A 83 10.58 3.43 6.02
C TRP A 83 10.69 4.73 6.84
N ASP A 84 11.08 5.82 6.19
CA ASP A 84 11.16 7.17 6.76
C ASP A 84 10.12 8.07 6.08
N GLN A 85 9.17 8.63 6.86
CA GLN A 85 8.09 9.46 6.32
C GLN A 85 8.62 10.75 5.70
N THR A 86 9.69 11.35 6.24
CA THR A 86 10.27 12.57 5.68
C THR A 86 10.90 12.30 4.33
N LYS A 87 11.66 11.21 4.22
CA LYS A 87 12.23 10.77 2.94
C LYS A 87 11.13 10.39 1.95
N GLN A 88 10.04 9.74 2.40
CA GLN A 88 8.92 9.43 1.53
C GLN A 88 8.27 10.71 0.96
N ASN A 89 8.10 11.74 1.78
CA ASN A 89 7.61 13.03 1.32
C ASN A 89 8.52 13.66 0.26
N ASP A 90 9.84 13.55 0.43
CA ASP A 90 10.80 14.08 -0.54
C ASP A 90 10.79 13.26 -1.86
N VAL A 91 10.66 11.94 -1.78
CA VAL A 91 10.47 11.08 -2.96
C VAL A 91 9.20 11.49 -3.73
N LEU A 92 8.07 11.66 -3.05
CA LEU A 92 6.81 12.06 -3.68
C LEU A 92 6.91 13.43 -4.35
N LYS A 93 7.54 14.42 -3.69
CA LYS A 93 7.80 15.75 -4.29
C LYS A 93 8.72 15.67 -5.50
N SER A 94 9.77 14.85 -5.43
CA SER A 94 10.70 14.64 -6.54
C SER A 94 10.02 14.02 -7.74
N LEU A 95 9.17 13.00 -7.53
CA LEU A 95 8.41 12.36 -8.60
C LEU A 95 7.39 13.33 -9.23
N ALA A 96 6.72 14.16 -8.42
CA ALA A 96 5.85 15.21 -8.94
C ALA A 96 6.63 16.22 -9.82
N ALA A 97 7.83 16.64 -9.40
CA ALA A 97 8.69 17.52 -10.19
C ALA A 97 9.19 16.86 -11.50
N GLN A 98 9.28 15.53 -11.55
CA GLN A 98 9.62 14.75 -12.76
C GLN A 98 8.40 14.55 -13.68
N GLY A 99 7.23 15.09 -13.32
CA GLY A 99 6.02 15.06 -14.13
C GLY A 99 5.10 13.86 -13.87
N TYR A 100 5.32 13.10 -12.80
CA TYR A 100 4.32 12.16 -12.32
C TYR A 100 3.14 12.93 -11.75
N ASN A 101 1.93 12.50 -12.07
CA ASN A 101 0.71 13.27 -11.81
C ASN A 101 -0.44 12.45 -11.22
N ALA A 102 -0.14 11.21 -10.83
CA ALA A 102 -1.01 10.34 -10.08
C ALA A 102 -0.16 9.47 -9.14
N PHE A 103 -0.63 9.25 -7.90
CA PHE A 103 0.19 8.64 -6.85
C PHE A 103 -0.56 7.54 -6.10
N GLY A 104 -0.01 6.33 -6.13
CA GLY A 104 -0.46 5.20 -5.30
C GLY A 104 0.56 4.96 -4.19
N VAL A 105 0.20 5.21 -2.94
CA VAL A 105 1.16 5.33 -1.84
C VAL A 105 0.77 4.45 -0.66
N PHE A 106 1.74 3.69 -0.15
CA PHE A 106 1.69 3.16 1.21
C PHE A 106 2.34 4.19 2.15
N GLY A 107 1.56 4.90 2.96
CA GLY A 107 2.09 5.91 3.87
C GLY A 107 2.88 5.29 5.03
N VAL A 108 4.14 5.69 5.22
CA VAL A 108 5.00 5.20 6.32
C VAL A 108 4.41 5.56 7.68
N SER A 109 3.96 6.82 7.83
CA SER A 109 3.24 7.26 9.02
C SER A 109 1.76 7.41 8.69
N PRO A 110 0.89 6.56 9.28
CA PRO A 110 -0.55 6.64 9.04
C PRO A 110 -1.16 8.01 9.37
N GLU A 111 -0.59 8.73 10.33
CA GLU A 111 -1.08 10.05 10.75
C GLU A 111 -0.53 11.18 9.88
N ASN A 112 0.77 11.15 9.56
CA ASN A 112 1.45 12.27 8.93
C ASN A 112 1.34 12.29 7.41
N ILE A 113 1.04 11.18 6.76
CA ILE A 113 0.95 11.09 5.29
C ILE A 113 -0.18 11.97 4.71
N ASN A 114 -1.23 12.22 5.48
CA ASN A 114 -2.39 12.98 5.03
C ASN A 114 -2.05 14.40 4.57
N SER A 115 -1.11 15.08 5.23
CA SER A 115 -0.67 16.42 4.79
C SER A 115 -0.03 16.39 3.41
N THR A 116 0.74 15.36 3.11
CA THR A 116 1.35 15.16 1.79
C THR A 116 0.29 14.82 0.73
N PHE A 117 -0.72 14.03 1.07
CA PHE A 117 -1.85 13.75 0.18
C PHE A 117 -2.63 15.02 -0.17
N GLU A 118 -2.91 15.89 0.82
CA GLU A 118 -3.53 17.18 0.57
C GLU A 118 -2.68 18.07 -0.34
N ASP A 119 -1.36 18.09 -0.15
CA ASP A 119 -0.44 18.88 -0.98
C ASP A 119 -0.43 18.39 -2.44
N LEU A 120 -0.42 17.10 -2.68
CA LEU A 120 -0.50 16.51 -4.02
C LEU A 120 -1.86 16.79 -4.68
N LYS A 121 -2.95 16.65 -3.96
CA LYS A 121 -4.30 16.95 -4.47
C LYS A 121 -4.50 18.42 -4.80
N ARG A 122 -3.92 19.35 -4.01
CA ARG A 122 -3.94 20.79 -4.35
C ARG A 122 -3.21 21.11 -5.65
N GLN A 123 -2.28 20.27 -6.06
CA GLN A 123 -1.60 20.38 -7.37
C GLN A 123 -2.44 19.77 -8.51
N GLY A 124 -3.63 19.23 -8.23
CA GLY A 124 -4.52 18.60 -9.21
C GLY A 124 -4.12 17.18 -9.56
N PHE A 125 -3.42 16.47 -8.67
CA PHE A 125 -3.04 15.08 -8.85
C PHE A 125 -4.06 14.14 -8.20
N ALA A 126 -4.29 12.99 -8.83
CA ALA A 126 -5.04 11.90 -8.23
C ALA A 126 -4.17 11.13 -7.22
N VAL A 127 -4.70 10.82 -6.05
CA VAL A 127 -3.95 10.18 -4.95
C VAL A 127 -4.73 9.02 -4.37
N ALA A 128 -4.09 7.87 -4.27
CA ALA A 128 -4.64 6.69 -3.60
C ALA A 128 -3.75 6.25 -2.44
N SER A 129 -4.36 5.92 -1.31
CA SER A 129 -3.72 5.09 -0.29
C SER A 129 -3.79 3.64 -0.73
N LEU A 130 -2.65 2.95 -0.79
CA LEU A 130 -2.60 1.54 -1.18
C LEU A 130 -2.02 0.68 -0.06
N ALA A 131 -2.61 -0.47 0.18
CA ALA A 131 -2.24 -1.48 1.18
C ALA A 131 -2.33 -1.05 2.65
N SER A 132 -2.33 0.24 2.96
CA SER A 132 -2.57 0.76 4.31
C SER A 132 -3.32 2.07 4.20
N CYS A 133 -4.43 2.20 4.94
CA CYS A 133 -5.18 3.44 5.00
C CYS A 133 -4.61 4.34 6.10
N PRO A 134 -4.59 5.68 5.90
CA PRO A 134 -4.23 6.60 6.96
C PRO A 134 -5.07 6.42 8.22
N ALA A 135 -4.50 6.74 9.37
CA ALA A 135 -5.19 6.67 10.64
C ALA A 135 -6.25 7.76 10.76
N GLY A 136 -7.33 7.45 11.47
CA GLY A 136 -8.42 8.39 11.73
C GLY A 136 -9.52 8.37 10.66
N SER A 137 -10.51 9.24 10.85
CA SER A 137 -11.72 9.30 10.02
C SER A 137 -11.55 10.07 8.71
N THR A 138 -10.37 10.59 8.40
CA THR A 138 -10.16 11.52 7.30
C THR A 138 -8.96 11.13 6.46
N ASP A 139 -9.09 10.04 5.69
CA ASP A 139 -8.17 9.78 4.59
C ASP A 139 -8.26 10.94 3.59
N LYS A 140 -7.15 11.61 3.35
CA LYS A 140 -7.04 12.73 2.41
C LYS A 140 -6.74 12.30 0.98
N ALA A 141 -6.43 11.04 0.76
CA ALA A 141 -6.41 10.44 -0.58
C ALA A 141 -7.82 10.46 -1.20
N ASP A 142 -7.93 10.22 -2.48
CA ASP A 142 -9.23 10.09 -3.15
C ASP A 142 -9.93 8.80 -2.70
N PHE A 143 -9.16 7.74 -2.48
CA PHE A 143 -9.63 6.46 -1.92
C PHE A 143 -8.48 5.72 -1.22
N CYS A 144 -8.84 4.75 -0.39
CA CYS A 144 -7.92 3.74 0.11
C CYS A 144 -8.28 2.37 -0.47
N LEU A 145 -7.31 1.69 -1.09
CA LEU A 145 -7.44 0.32 -1.57
C LEU A 145 -6.48 -0.57 -0.78
N SER A 146 -7.02 -1.30 0.18
CA SER A 146 -6.25 -2.11 1.13
C SER A 146 -6.96 -3.42 1.42
N THR A 147 -6.24 -4.42 1.90
CA THR A 147 -6.86 -5.60 2.48
C THR A 147 -7.58 -5.23 3.77
N ASP A 148 -8.77 -5.76 4.01
CA ASP A 148 -9.33 -5.81 5.36
C ASP A 148 -8.47 -6.75 6.22
N VAL A 149 -7.45 -6.16 6.84
CA VAL A 149 -6.43 -6.91 7.59
C VAL A 149 -6.96 -7.53 8.87
N GLU A 150 -8.03 -6.97 9.45
CA GLU A 150 -8.71 -7.57 10.60
C GLU A 150 -9.41 -8.86 10.19
N GLN A 151 -10.16 -8.82 9.08
CA GLN A 151 -10.83 -9.99 8.53
C GLN A 151 -9.83 -11.04 8.02
N ALA A 152 -8.71 -10.62 7.40
CA ALA A 152 -7.65 -11.54 6.98
C ALA A 152 -7.02 -12.26 8.18
N ALA A 153 -6.71 -11.53 9.26
CA ALA A 153 -6.17 -12.09 10.49
C ALA A 153 -7.17 -12.99 11.21
N TYR A 154 -8.45 -12.62 11.21
CA TYR A 154 -9.53 -13.49 11.70
C TYR A 154 -9.57 -14.82 10.93
N LYS A 155 -9.52 -14.81 9.60
CA LYS A 155 -9.45 -16.01 8.76
C LYS A 155 -8.22 -16.87 9.10
N ALA A 156 -7.06 -16.26 9.29
CA ALA A 156 -5.84 -16.95 9.66
C ALA A 156 -5.97 -17.65 11.02
N ALA A 157 -6.54 -16.96 12.01
CA ALA A 157 -6.78 -17.53 13.33
C ALA A 157 -7.80 -18.67 13.29
N LYS A 158 -8.91 -18.52 12.53
CA LYS A 158 -9.90 -19.61 12.33
C LYS A 158 -9.24 -20.85 11.72
N ALA A 159 -8.42 -20.67 10.67
CA ALA A 159 -7.69 -21.79 10.06
C ALA A 159 -6.72 -22.46 11.05
N ALA A 160 -6.07 -21.69 11.94
CA ALA A 160 -5.21 -22.24 12.98
C ALA A 160 -6.00 -23.02 14.03
N ILE A 161 -7.12 -22.48 14.49
CA ILE A 161 -8.06 -23.11 15.44
C ILE A 161 -8.53 -24.45 14.87
N ASP A 162 -8.94 -24.47 13.61
CA ASP A 162 -9.39 -25.70 12.93
C ASP A 162 -8.25 -26.73 12.81
N ALA A 163 -7.03 -26.28 12.47
CA ALA A 163 -5.85 -27.15 12.31
C ALA A 163 -5.42 -27.84 13.63
N ILE A 164 -5.76 -27.26 14.79
CA ILE A 164 -5.47 -27.83 16.13
C ILE A 164 -6.68 -28.50 16.77
N GLY A 165 -7.81 -28.67 16.06
CA GLY A 165 -9.01 -29.33 16.57
C GLY A 165 -9.78 -28.51 17.60
N GLY A 166 -9.72 -27.17 17.54
CA GLY A 166 -10.56 -26.28 18.33
C GLY A 166 -10.13 -26.06 19.78
N GLN A 167 -8.97 -26.55 20.19
CA GLN A 167 -8.43 -26.37 21.56
C GLN A 167 -6.91 -26.29 21.59
N GLY A 168 -6.35 -25.47 22.50
CA GLY A 168 -4.89 -25.36 22.66
C GLY A 168 -4.39 -23.92 22.73
N ASN A 169 -3.10 -23.77 22.52
CA ASN A 169 -2.39 -22.49 22.67
C ASN A 169 -1.92 -21.99 21.30
N LEU A 170 -2.23 -20.74 21.00
CA LEU A 170 -1.72 -20.02 19.83
C LEU A 170 -0.64 -19.02 20.24
N VAL A 171 0.30 -18.79 19.34
CA VAL A 171 1.16 -17.61 19.33
C VAL A 171 0.85 -16.81 18.09
N HIS A 172 0.74 -15.50 18.20
CA HIS A 172 0.53 -14.58 17.10
C HIS A 172 1.80 -13.79 16.81
N LEU A 173 2.33 -13.92 15.60
CA LEU A 173 3.48 -13.16 15.10
C LEU A 173 2.99 -12.13 14.07
N THR A 174 3.37 -10.86 14.24
CA THR A 174 2.82 -9.77 13.43
C THR A 174 3.85 -8.66 13.19
N GLY A 175 3.44 -7.60 12.51
CA GLY A 175 4.27 -6.46 12.11
C GLY A 175 4.58 -5.47 13.23
N ASN A 176 4.97 -4.27 12.83
CA ASN A 176 5.38 -3.22 13.76
C ASN A 176 4.20 -2.73 14.60
N LYS A 177 4.41 -2.60 15.89
CA LYS A 177 3.37 -2.23 16.87
C LYS A 177 2.73 -0.86 16.60
N VAL A 178 3.49 0.05 15.99
CA VAL A 178 3.02 1.40 15.63
C VAL A 178 2.17 1.45 14.36
N ASP A 179 2.19 0.39 13.55
CA ASP A 179 1.36 0.29 12.35
C ASP A 179 -0.11 0.03 12.74
N SER A 180 -1.02 0.86 12.24
CA SER A 180 -2.47 0.69 12.46
C SER A 180 -2.98 -0.68 11.98
N ASN A 181 -2.40 -1.24 10.93
CA ASN A 181 -2.72 -2.59 10.45
C ASN A 181 -2.39 -3.65 11.51
N THR A 182 -1.29 -3.51 12.24
CA THR A 182 -0.89 -4.46 13.29
C THR A 182 -1.93 -4.53 14.40
N GLN A 183 -2.47 -3.39 14.85
CA GLN A 183 -3.51 -3.37 15.87
C GLN A 183 -4.80 -4.07 15.39
N ARG A 184 -5.21 -3.83 14.14
CA ARG A 184 -6.37 -4.48 13.52
C ARG A 184 -6.15 -6.00 13.37
N ARG A 185 -4.94 -6.43 12.99
CA ARG A 185 -4.58 -7.86 12.93
C ARG A 185 -4.66 -8.54 14.30
N ILE A 186 -4.18 -7.88 15.36
CA ILE A 186 -4.29 -8.39 16.73
C ILE A 186 -5.77 -8.55 17.12
N ALA A 187 -6.60 -7.55 16.81
CA ALA A 187 -8.04 -7.61 17.09
C ALA A 187 -8.73 -8.77 16.33
N GLY A 188 -8.39 -8.96 15.05
CA GLY A 188 -8.95 -10.05 14.24
C GLY A 188 -8.60 -11.44 14.79
N VAL A 189 -7.34 -11.66 15.19
CA VAL A 189 -6.92 -12.92 15.83
C VAL A 189 -7.64 -13.12 17.16
N GLN A 190 -7.69 -12.09 18.01
CA GLN A 190 -8.34 -12.17 19.31
C GLN A 190 -9.84 -12.50 19.18
N LYS A 191 -10.54 -11.86 18.23
CA LYS A 191 -11.96 -12.12 17.94
C LYS A 191 -12.21 -13.60 17.62
N ALA A 192 -11.39 -14.21 16.76
CA ALA A 192 -11.54 -15.62 16.42
C ALA A 192 -11.29 -16.55 17.64
N VAL A 193 -10.34 -16.18 18.50
CA VAL A 193 -10.02 -16.93 19.72
C VAL A 193 -11.13 -16.81 20.75
N ASP A 194 -11.72 -15.63 20.95
CA ASP A 194 -12.82 -15.39 21.91
C ASP A 194 -14.04 -16.24 21.57
N GLU A 195 -14.34 -16.46 20.29
CA GLU A 195 -15.41 -17.33 19.82
C GLU A 195 -15.26 -18.79 20.26
N THR A 196 -14.07 -19.23 20.70
CA THR A 196 -13.85 -20.60 21.19
C THR A 196 -14.32 -20.82 22.62
N GLY A 197 -14.79 -19.78 23.31
CA GLY A 197 -15.23 -19.86 24.70
C GLY A 197 -14.09 -20.27 25.66
N GLY A 198 -12.86 -19.86 25.35
CA GLY A 198 -11.67 -20.14 26.19
C GLY A 198 -10.99 -21.49 25.95
N LYS A 199 -11.45 -22.27 24.99
CA LYS A 199 -10.79 -23.54 24.58
C LYS A 199 -9.45 -23.30 23.90
N VAL A 200 -9.32 -22.19 23.19
CA VAL A 200 -8.08 -21.72 22.58
C VAL A 200 -7.62 -20.43 23.25
N LYS A 201 -6.32 -20.28 23.45
CA LYS A 201 -5.73 -19.10 24.11
C LYS A 201 -4.56 -18.57 23.27
N VAL A 202 -4.47 -17.25 23.11
CA VAL A 202 -3.25 -16.59 22.65
C VAL A 202 -2.32 -16.43 23.85
N ILE A 203 -1.24 -17.20 23.88
CA ILE A 203 -0.28 -17.18 25.00
C ILE A 203 0.83 -16.16 24.81
N GLN A 204 0.99 -15.63 23.60
CA GLN A 204 1.93 -14.56 23.31
C GLN A 204 1.59 -13.91 21.97
N VAL A 205 1.74 -12.57 21.92
CA VAL A 205 1.81 -11.78 20.67
C VAL A 205 3.23 -11.25 20.56
N VAL A 206 3.87 -11.43 19.40
CA VAL A 206 5.21 -10.92 19.10
C VAL A 206 5.10 -9.91 17.98
N THR A 207 5.54 -8.68 18.24
CA THR A 207 5.52 -7.55 17.31
C THR A 207 6.94 -7.11 16.96
N ASP A 208 7.07 -6.17 16.04
CA ASP A 208 8.32 -5.50 15.68
C ASP A 208 9.40 -6.45 15.11
N ILE A 209 8.96 -7.48 14.40
CA ILE A 209 9.82 -8.55 13.85
C ILE A 209 9.67 -8.72 12.33
N ASP A 210 9.01 -7.76 11.65
CA ASP A 210 8.81 -7.79 10.19
C ASP A 210 9.73 -6.82 9.42
N THR A 211 10.78 -6.32 10.05
CA THR A 211 11.74 -5.41 9.43
C THR A 211 12.61 -6.13 8.38
N ASP A 212 13.03 -7.34 8.70
CA ASP A 212 13.82 -8.20 7.83
C ASP A 212 13.70 -9.68 8.28
N LEU A 213 14.07 -10.59 7.40
CA LEU A 213 13.96 -12.02 7.66
C LEU A 213 14.85 -12.49 8.81
N GLN A 214 16.06 -11.94 8.97
CA GLN A 214 16.98 -12.36 10.03
C GLN A 214 16.43 -12.02 11.43
N THR A 215 15.85 -10.83 11.58
CA THR A 215 15.18 -10.42 12.82
C THR A 215 14.02 -11.36 13.16
N ALA A 216 13.20 -11.73 12.15
CA ALA A 216 12.10 -12.67 12.33
C ALA A 216 12.61 -14.07 12.70
N GLN A 217 13.63 -14.59 12.02
CA GLN A 217 14.22 -15.90 12.30
C GLN A 217 14.77 -15.99 13.73
N LYS A 218 15.46 -14.94 14.19
CA LYS A 218 15.94 -14.88 15.58
C LYS A 218 14.77 -14.93 16.57
N ALA A 219 13.74 -14.13 16.36
CA ALA A 219 12.58 -14.09 17.26
C ALA A 219 11.84 -15.43 17.30
N VAL A 220 11.69 -16.11 16.16
CA VAL A 220 11.08 -17.45 16.08
C VAL A 220 11.95 -18.48 16.79
N ALA A 221 13.27 -18.46 16.60
CA ALA A 221 14.18 -19.40 17.29
C ALA A 221 14.10 -19.25 18.81
N ASP A 222 14.14 -18.01 19.30
CA ASP A 222 14.01 -17.67 20.74
C ASP A 222 12.65 -18.15 21.29
N LEU A 223 11.57 -17.90 20.56
CA LEU A 223 10.21 -18.36 20.90
C LEU A 223 10.11 -19.88 21.00
N LEU A 224 10.61 -20.60 20.00
CA LEU A 224 10.56 -22.07 19.97
C LEU A 224 11.41 -22.70 21.07
N ALA A 225 12.59 -22.12 21.37
CA ALA A 225 13.43 -22.56 22.48
C ALA A 225 12.74 -22.39 23.84
N ALA A 226 12.09 -21.22 24.04
CA ALA A 226 11.48 -20.89 25.33
C ALA A 226 10.13 -21.57 25.55
N LYS A 227 9.29 -21.70 24.54
CA LYS A 227 7.86 -22.08 24.67
C LYS A 227 7.40 -23.15 23.67
N GLY A 228 8.26 -23.67 22.79
CA GLY A 228 7.84 -24.53 21.69
C GLY A 228 6.95 -25.70 22.12
N LYS A 229 7.20 -26.31 23.26
CA LYS A 229 6.39 -27.43 23.80
C LYS A 229 4.99 -27.01 24.28
N GLN A 230 4.73 -25.71 24.46
CA GLN A 230 3.45 -25.18 24.92
C GLN A 230 2.59 -24.69 23.73
N ILE A 231 3.16 -24.58 22.53
CA ILE A 231 2.53 -23.99 21.36
C ILE A 231 1.89 -25.10 20.52
N ASN A 232 0.60 -24.96 20.22
CA ASN A 232 -0.10 -25.85 19.30
C ASN A 232 -0.13 -25.28 17.88
N ALA A 233 -0.28 -23.95 17.72
CA ALA A 233 -0.16 -23.30 16.42
C ALA A 233 0.47 -21.91 16.51
N ILE A 234 1.10 -21.49 15.41
CA ILE A 234 1.57 -20.13 15.18
C ILE A 234 0.73 -19.51 14.09
N VAL A 235 0.13 -18.37 14.37
CA VAL A 235 -0.59 -17.53 13.42
C VAL A 235 0.31 -16.37 13.03
N ASN A 236 0.63 -16.25 11.75
CA ASN A 236 1.44 -15.16 11.23
C ASN A 236 0.54 -14.21 10.43
N THR A 237 0.67 -12.93 10.69
CA THR A 237 -0.05 -11.87 9.96
C THR A 237 0.90 -10.82 9.38
N ALA A 238 2.19 -11.16 9.29
CA ALA A 238 3.25 -10.39 8.67
C ALA A 238 4.19 -11.32 7.88
N TYR A 239 4.82 -10.80 6.82
CA TYR A 239 5.50 -11.59 5.80
C TYR A 239 6.74 -12.33 6.31
N ASN A 240 7.74 -11.60 6.82
CA ASN A 240 8.99 -12.20 7.30
C ASN A 240 8.77 -13.18 8.48
N PRO A 241 7.91 -12.88 9.48
CA PRO A 241 7.56 -13.83 10.52
C PRO A 241 6.93 -15.12 9.98
N ALA A 242 6.14 -15.05 8.91
CA ALA A 242 5.53 -16.24 8.32
C ALA A 242 6.57 -17.17 7.70
N VAL A 243 7.52 -16.63 6.94
CA VAL A 243 8.64 -17.37 6.36
C VAL A 243 9.50 -17.99 7.48
N ALA A 244 9.89 -17.17 8.46
CA ALA A 244 10.70 -17.62 9.59
C ALA A 244 10.01 -18.72 10.41
N SER A 245 8.69 -18.63 10.61
CA SER A 245 7.92 -19.67 11.32
C SER A 245 7.88 -20.98 10.55
N ALA A 246 7.66 -20.93 9.23
CA ALA A 246 7.65 -22.12 8.40
C ALA A 246 8.98 -22.87 8.46
N GLU A 247 10.10 -22.15 8.34
CA GLU A 247 11.45 -22.70 8.44
C GLU A 247 11.76 -23.20 9.84
N GLY A 248 11.55 -22.39 10.87
CA GLY A 248 11.91 -22.69 12.25
C GLY A 248 11.11 -23.85 12.83
N VAL A 249 9.80 -23.94 12.54
CA VAL A 249 8.97 -25.07 13.00
C VAL A 249 9.42 -26.37 12.29
N GLN A 250 9.68 -26.31 10.98
CA GLN A 250 10.17 -27.48 10.24
C GLN A 250 11.51 -27.98 10.79
N GLN A 251 12.45 -27.07 11.10
CA GLN A 251 13.76 -27.42 11.66
C GLN A 251 13.65 -27.99 13.07
N SER A 252 12.76 -27.44 13.90
CA SER A 252 12.57 -27.86 15.29
C SER A 252 11.94 -29.24 15.44
N LYS A 253 11.24 -29.72 14.39
CA LYS A 253 10.42 -30.95 14.38
C LYS A 253 9.32 -30.98 15.45
N LEU A 254 8.94 -29.81 15.99
CA LEU A 254 7.84 -29.70 16.93
C LEU A 254 6.50 -29.85 16.20
N PRO A 255 5.47 -30.45 16.81
CA PRO A 255 4.17 -30.69 16.19
C PRO A 255 3.30 -29.40 16.17
N ILE A 256 3.89 -28.28 15.80
CA ILE A 256 3.25 -26.96 15.76
C ILE A 256 2.63 -26.75 14.38
N LYS A 257 1.36 -26.37 14.33
CA LYS A 257 0.70 -25.96 13.08
C LYS A 257 1.08 -24.53 12.74
N VAL A 258 1.47 -24.27 11.49
CA VAL A 258 1.78 -22.92 11.00
C VAL A 258 0.69 -22.45 10.05
N ILE A 259 0.06 -21.34 10.37
CA ILE A 259 -0.74 -20.56 9.41
C ILE A 259 0.06 -19.31 9.08
N ALA A 260 0.31 -19.13 7.80
CA ALA A 260 1.10 -18.04 7.24
C ALA A 260 0.21 -16.90 6.72
N ILE A 261 0.84 -15.87 6.20
CA ILE A 261 0.26 -14.84 5.35
C ILE A 261 1.07 -14.76 4.07
N ASP A 262 0.41 -14.33 2.99
CA ASP A 262 1.00 -14.12 1.67
C ASP A 262 1.55 -15.39 0.99
N ASP A 263 2.19 -15.25 -0.16
CA ASP A 263 2.52 -16.33 -1.09
C ASP A 263 4.02 -16.54 -1.32
N ASP A 264 4.83 -16.32 -0.27
CA ASP A 264 6.24 -16.68 -0.36
C ASP A 264 6.42 -18.13 -0.81
N LYS A 265 7.45 -18.37 -1.61
CA LYS A 265 7.75 -19.72 -2.13
C LYS A 265 7.90 -20.75 -1.01
N THR A 266 8.55 -20.39 0.09
CA THR A 266 8.72 -21.27 1.28
C THR A 266 7.37 -21.68 1.85
N ILE A 267 6.42 -20.73 1.92
CA ILE A 267 5.07 -20.98 2.41
C ILE A 267 4.30 -21.91 1.47
N LEU A 268 4.30 -21.61 0.17
CA LEU A 268 3.56 -22.40 -0.83
C LEU A 268 4.11 -23.83 -0.94
N ASP A 269 5.42 -24.00 -0.91
CA ASP A 269 6.05 -25.32 -0.91
C ASP A 269 5.75 -26.07 0.40
N GLY A 270 5.74 -25.36 1.53
CA GLY A 270 5.34 -25.91 2.82
C GLY A 270 3.89 -26.39 2.85
N ILE A 271 2.97 -25.68 2.19
CA ILE A 271 1.56 -26.12 2.05
C ILE A 271 1.46 -27.37 1.20
N LYS A 272 2.18 -27.43 0.07
CA LYS A 272 2.18 -28.60 -0.83
C LYS A 272 2.71 -29.86 -0.13
N ASN A 273 3.78 -29.74 0.64
CA ASN A 273 4.39 -30.87 1.36
C ASN A 273 3.75 -31.15 2.74
N GLY A 274 2.90 -30.24 3.25
CA GLY A 274 2.16 -30.39 4.50
C GLY A 274 2.89 -29.89 5.76
N SER A 275 4.05 -29.23 5.64
CA SER A 275 4.76 -28.62 6.78
C SER A 275 4.12 -27.29 7.22
N VAL A 276 3.39 -26.62 6.33
CA VAL A 276 2.57 -25.44 6.59
C VAL A 276 1.10 -25.81 6.39
N ALA A 277 0.24 -25.52 7.35
CA ALA A 277 -1.16 -25.92 7.31
C ALA A 277 -1.98 -25.05 6.33
N GLY A 278 -1.59 -23.80 6.13
CA GLY A 278 -2.23 -22.89 5.19
C GLY A 278 -1.65 -21.48 5.27
N THR A 279 -2.12 -20.63 4.37
CA THR A 279 -1.82 -19.19 4.36
C THR A 279 -3.08 -18.40 4.07
N VAL A 280 -3.10 -17.14 4.48
CA VAL A 280 -4.09 -16.15 4.02
C VAL A 280 -3.42 -15.22 3.04
N LEU A 281 -3.86 -15.28 1.79
CA LEU A 281 -3.35 -14.38 0.75
C LEU A 281 -4.02 -13.02 0.84
N GLN A 282 -3.24 -11.99 0.68
CA GLN A 282 -3.67 -10.65 0.33
C GLN A 282 -3.59 -10.45 -1.19
N ASN A 283 -3.95 -9.26 -1.67
CA ASN A 283 -3.96 -8.99 -3.11
C ASN A 283 -3.09 -7.78 -3.50
N PRO A 284 -1.76 -7.82 -3.29
CA PRO A 284 -0.89 -6.71 -3.68
C PRO A 284 -0.90 -6.43 -5.19
N VAL A 285 -1.08 -7.46 -6.03
CA VAL A 285 -1.25 -7.29 -7.49
C VAL A 285 -2.50 -6.46 -7.79
N GLY A 286 -3.64 -6.81 -7.19
CA GLY A 286 -4.89 -6.07 -7.35
C GLY A 286 -4.79 -4.64 -6.82
N GLN A 287 -4.10 -4.43 -5.70
CA GLN A 287 -3.86 -3.07 -5.16
C GLN A 287 -3.10 -2.19 -6.16
N ALA A 288 -2.02 -2.69 -6.74
CA ALA A 288 -1.24 -1.93 -7.72
C ALA A 288 -1.98 -1.76 -9.06
N LEU A 289 -2.58 -2.84 -9.61
CA LEU A 289 -3.22 -2.81 -10.91
C LEU A 289 -4.50 -1.99 -10.89
N VAL A 290 -5.41 -2.31 -9.97
CA VAL A 290 -6.71 -1.62 -9.88
C VAL A 290 -6.54 -0.22 -9.29
N GLY A 291 -5.57 -0.03 -8.38
CA GLY A 291 -5.18 1.30 -7.91
C GLY A 291 -4.72 2.19 -9.06
N SER A 292 -3.87 1.67 -9.94
CA SER A 292 -3.42 2.39 -11.15
C SER A 292 -4.58 2.67 -12.12
N TYR A 293 -5.49 1.72 -12.30
CA TYR A 293 -6.70 1.90 -13.09
C TYR A 293 -7.58 3.03 -12.56
N ALA A 294 -7.86 3.04 -11.25
CA ALA A 294 -8.68 4.07 -10.63
C ALA A 294 -8.01 5.44 -10.68
N LEU A 295 -6.70 5.53 -10.45
CA LEU A 295 -5.91 6.75 -10.57
C LEU A 295 -5.95 7.31 -12.01
N MET A 296 -5.87 6.46 -13.02
CA MET A 296 -6.04 6.87 -14.42
C MET A 296 -7.44 7.46 -14.66
N LYS A 297 -8.49 6.80 -14.18
CA LYS A 297 -9.88 7.27 -14.34
C LYS A 297 -10.10 8.62 -13.66
N LEU A 298 -9.58 8.79 -12.44
CA LEU A 298 -9.65 10.05 -11.71
C LEU A 298 -8.89 11.17 -12.45
N SER A 299 -7.69 10.89 -12.96
CA SER A 299 -6.94 11.82 -13.80
C SER A 299 -7.66 12.17 -15.10
N GLY A 300 -8.49 11.26 -15.61
CA GLY A 300 -9.34 11.43 -16.78
C GLY A 300 -10.66 12.17 -16.52
N GLY A 301 -10.89 12.68 -15.31
CA GLY A 301 -12.08 13.47 -14.97
C GLY A 301 -13.19 12.70 -14.26
N CYS A 302 -13.04 11.40 -14.02
CA CYS A 302 -13.94 10.69 -13.12
C CYS A 302 -13.76 11.20 -11.68
N THR A 303 -14.75 10.99 -10.83
CA THR A 303 -14.70 11.32 -9.40
C THR A 303 -15.06 10.12 -8.55
N MET A 304 -14.61 10.07 -7.31
CA MET A 304 -15.10 9.08 -6.36
C MET A 304 -16.52 9.44 -5.91
N LYS A 305 -17.44 8.47 -5.94
CA LYS A 305 -18.80 8.63 -5.40
C LYS A 305 -18.79 8.96 -3.91
N GLN A 306 -17.78 8.43 -3.20
CA GLN A 306 -17.52 8.71 -1.78
C GLN A 306 -16.03 8.99 -1.63
N PRO A 307 -15.61 10.24 -1.45
CA PRO A 307 -14.22 10.58 -1.19
C PRO A 307 -13.69 9.90 0.08
N GLY A 308 -12.45 9.42 0.04
CA GLY A 308 -11.81 8.74 1.17
C GLY A 308 -12.39 7.34 1.48
N VAL A 309 -13.17 6.75 0.56
CA VAL A 309 -13.72 5.41 0.77
C VAL A 309 -12.60 4.38 0.93
N VAL A 310 -12.81 3.43 1.85
CA VAL A 310 -11.95 2.25 2.01
C VAL A 310 -12.54 1.10 1.20
N VAL A 311 -11.74 0.59 0.27
CA VAL A 311 -12.10 -0.53 -0.60
C VAL A 311 -11.26 -1.74 -0.21
N ASP A 312 -11.92 -2.86 0.12
CA ASP A 312 -11.22 -4.11 0.42
C ASP A 312 -10.72 -4.78 -0.86
N SER A 313 -9.40 -4.93 -0.98
CA SER A 313 -8.76 -5.64 -2.09
C SER A 313 -8.98 -7.16 -2.04
N GLY A 314 -9.55 -7.65 -0.95
CA GLY A 314 -9.85 -9.06 -0.70
C GLY A 314 -8.71 -9.84 -0.05
N SER A 315 -9.11 -10.91 0.61
CA SER A 315 -8.21 -11.93 1.16
C SER A 315 -8.89 -13.29 1.11
N PHE A 316 -8.11 -14.36 0.91
CA PHE A 316 -8.64 -15.73 0.89
C PHE A 316 -7.67 -16.74 1.47
N VAL A 317 -8.22 -17.83 2.02
CA VAL A 317 -7.42 -18.90 2.65
C VAL A 317 -6.92 -19.86 1.57
N VAL A 318 -5.63 -20.14 1.59
CA VAL A 318 -4.99 -21.16 0.75
C VAL A 318 -4.48 -22.30 1.62
N THR A 319 -4.88 -23.49 1.25
CA THR A 319 -4.50 -24.75 1.89
C THR A 319 -4.04 -25.73 0.82
N LYS A 320 -3.69 -26.95 1.22
CA LYS A 320 -3.32 -28.02 0.29
C LYS A 320 -4.41 -28.31 -0.76
N ALA A 321 -5.68 -28.02 -0.43
CA ALA A 321 -6.80 -28.30 -1.33
C ALA A 321 -6.85 -27.36 -2.55
N ASN A 322 -6.38 -26.12 -2.41
CA ASN A 322 -6.51 -25.08 -3.45
C ASN A 322 -5.19 -24.38 -3.84
N VAL A 323 -4.06 -24.76 -3.25
CA VAL A 323 -2.76 -24.14 -3.53
C VAL A 323 -2.32 -24.23 -5.00
N ALA A 324 -2.84 -25.18 -5.76
CA ALA A 324 -2.51 -25.29 -7.18
C ALA A 324 -3.22 -24.25 -8.07
N GLY A 325 -4.34 -23.70 -7.61
CA GLY A 325 -5.17 -22.76 -8.38
C GLY A 325 -5.22 -21.35 -7.82
N TYR A 326 -4.50 -21.04 -6.75
CA TYR A 326 -4.64 -19.77 -6.03
C TYR A 326 -4.38 -18.51 -6.88
N GLU A 327 -3.53 -18.61 -7.91
CA GLU A 327 -3.26 -17.47 -8.80
C GLU A 327 -4.47 -17.11 -9.68
N ALA A 328 -5.24 -18.13 -10.11
CA ALA A 328 -6.47 -17.91 -10.84
C ALA A 328 -7.53 -17.24 -9.94
N ASP A 329 -7.63 -17.66 -8.67
CA ASP A 329 -8.52 -17.04 -7.69
C ASP A 329 -8.14 -15.58 -7.43
N ARG A 330 -6.84 -15.27 -7.29
CA ARG A 330 -6.33 -13.90 -7.14
C ARG A 330 -6.64 -13.04 -8.37
N THR A 331 -6.47 -13.58 -9.57
CA THR A 331 -6.78 -12.88 -10.83
C THR A 331 -8.27 -12.59 -10.93
N ALA A 332 -9.13 -13.58 -10.66
CA ALA A 332 -10.58 -13.39 -10.64
C ALA A 332 -11.01 -12.31 -9.64
N LYS A 333 -10.39 -12.30 -8.44
CA LYS A 333 -10.66 -11.28 -7.43
C LYS A 333 -10.21 -9.88 -7.87
N THR A 334 -9.10 -9.78 -8.57
CA THR A 334 -8.62 -8.51 -9.15
C THR A 334 -9.57 -7.98 -10.21
N ASP A 335 -10.11 -8.86 -11.06
CA ASP A 335 -11.09 -8.48 -12.09
C ASP A 335 -12.44 -8.05 -11.48
N GLU A 336 -12.90 -8.75 -10.43
CA GLU A 336 -14.09 -8.33 -9.66
C GLU A 336 -13.90 -6.94 -9.06
N LEU A 337 -12.74 -6.69 -8.46
CA LEU A 337 -12.39 -5.42 -7.86
C LEU A 337 -12.41 -4.29 -8.88
N ARG A 338 -11.84 -4.49 -10.07
CA ARG A 338 -11.86 -3.52 -11.17
C ARG A 338 -13.29 -3.19 -11.61
N LYS A 339 -14.14 -4.21 -11.80
CA LYS A 339 -15.57 -4.02 -12.13
C LYS A 339 -16.31 -3.25 -11.02
N ALA A 340 -15.96 -3.51 -9.74
CA ALA A 340 -16.53 -2.78 -8.61
C ALA A 340 -16.14 -1.29 -8.64
N PHE A 341 -14.91 -0.95 -9.03
CA PHE A 341 -14.53 0.46 -9.21
C PHE A 341 -15.42 1.16 -10.22
N ASP A 342 -15.65 0.57 -11.40
CA ASP A 342 -16.52 1.16 -12.43
C ASP A 342 -17.98 1.31 -11.98
N SER A 343 -18.52 0.29 -11.32
CA SER A 343 -19.96 0.25 -11.02
C SER A 343 -20.33 0.90 -9.68
N GLN A 344 -19.47 0.79 -8.67
CA GLN A 344 -19.80 1.16 -7.29
C GLN A 344 -19.07 2.41 -6.80
N TYR A 345 -17.80 2.60 -7.18
CA TYR A 345 -16.95 3.61 -6.55
C TYR A 345 -16.69 4.83 -7.43
N LEU A 346 -16.59 4.68 -8.75
CA LEU A 346 -16.34 5.78 -9.68
C LEU A 346 -17.63 6.34 -10.28
N SER A 347 -17.65 7.66 -10.47
CA SER A 347 -18.63 8.37 -11.29
C SER A 347 -17.88 9.03 -12.45
N CYS A 348 -18.13 8.56 -13.67
CA CYS A 348 -17.54 9.09 -14.88
C CYS A 348 -18.66 9.71 -15.74
N SER A 349 -18.46 10.95 -16.20
CA SER A 349 -19.35 11.63 -17.15
C SER A 349 -19.14 11.16 -18.58
#